data_2df97e91d36b408601748c4699e44160
#
_entry.id   2df97e91d36b408601748c4699e44160
#
_cell.length_a   1.000
_cell.length_b   1.000
_cell.length_c   1.000
_cell.angle_alpha   90.00
_cell.angle_beta   90.00
_cell.angle_gamma   90.00
#
_symmetry.space_group_name_H-M   'P 1'
#
loop_
_entity.id
_entity.type
_entity.pdbx_description
1 polymer ?
#
loop_
_entity_poly.entity_id
_entity_poly.type
_entity_poly.pdbx_seq_one_letter_code
_entity_poly.pdbx_strand_id
1 'polypeptide(L)'
;ERANNLYRTELEWMRRMPQARGHKARYREEAFYELEKQAHRRIEEQQVRLEMKSTYIGSKIFEAEYVSKAYGDLVLLKDFYYNFSRYEKLGIVGNNGTGKSTFVKMLLGLVKPDSGRFVVGETVRFGYYGQDGMQFDEQMKVIDAVRKTAEYVDLGGGRKLSAMQFLQHFMFSPQQQQNYIYKLSGGEKRRLYLCTVLMQSP
;
A
#
# COMPACT_ATOMS: atom_id res chain seq x y z
N GLU A 1 -12.02 9.28 -15.36
CA GLU A 1 -11.42 9.93 -16.55
C GLU A 1 -12.44 10.10 -17.68
N ARG A 2 -13.13 9.03 -18.10
CA ARG A 2 -14.10 9.08 -19.22
C ARG A 2 -15.24 10.09 -19.00
N ALA A 3 -15.81 10.14 -17.78
CA ALA A 3 -16.83 11.10 -17.41
C ALA A 3 -16.33 12.55 -17.42
N ASN A 4 -15.11 12.80 -16.96
CA ASN A 4 -14.49 14.13 -16.96
C ASN A 4 -14.18 14.64 -18.38
N ASN A 5 -13.77 13.77 -19.28
CA ASN A 5 -13.52 14.14 -20.68
C ASN A 5 -14.85 14.47 -21.38
N LEU A 6 -15.88 13.65 -21.15
CA LEU A 6 -17.19 13.90 -21.70
C LEU A 6 -17.80 15.21 -21.14
N TYR A 7 -17.64 15.45 -19.84
CA TYR A 7 -18.08 16.70 -19.20
C TYR A 7 -17.43 17.95 -19.81
N ARG A 8 -16.11 17.90 -20.08
CA ARG A 8 -15.42 19.03 -20.74
C ARG A 8 -16.00 19.34 -22.11
N THR A 9 -16.27 18.31 -22.91
CA THR A 9 -16.86 18.48 -24.24
C THR A 9 -18.28 19.07 -24.18
N GLU A 10 -19.10 18.58 -23.25
CA GLU A 10 -20.47 19.10 -23.08
C GLU A 10 -20.46 20.49 -22.42
N LEU A 11 -19.48 20.82 -21.58
CA LEU A 11 -19.29 22.15 -21.00
C LEU A 11 -19.01 23.20 -22.11
N GLU A 12 -18.13 22.85 -23.07
CA GLU A 12 -17.87 23.73 -24.21
C GLU A 12 -19.12 23.96 -25.03
N TRP A 13 -19.93 22.92 -25.24
CA TRP A 13 -21.21 23.05 -25.93
C TRP A 13 -22.21 23.92 -25.12
N MET A 14 -22.28 23.77 -23.82
CA MET A 14 -23.14 24.61 -22.94
C MET A 14 -22.76 26.10 -22.98
N ARG A 15 -21.45 26.40 -23.09
CA ARG A 15 -20.92 27.77 -23.14
C ARG A 15 -21.16 28.46 -24.49
N ARG A 16 -21.42 27.72 -25.57
CA ARG A 16 -21.75 28.32 -26.89
C ARG A 16 -23.14 28.92 -26.83
N MET A 17 -23.26 30.21 -27.20
CA MET A 17 -24.55 30.88 -27.37
C MET A 17 -25.32 30.24 -28.53
N PRO A 18 -26.64 29.98 -28.42
CA PRO A 18 -27.44 29.54 -29.55
C PRO A 18 -27.44 30.62 -30.64
N GLN A 19 -27.18 30.23 -31.88
CA GLN A 19 -27.33 31.13 -33.02
C GLN A 19 -28.82 31.44 -33.23
N ALA A 20 -29.14 32.73 -33.44
CA ALA A 20 -30.46 33.34 -33.60
C ALA A 20 -31.68 32.38 -33.74
N ARG A 21 -32.61 32.40 -32.77
CA ARG A 21 -33.85 31.60 -32.68
C ARG A 21 -33.72 30.11 -32.36
N GLY A 22 -32.51 29.61 -31.99
CA GLY A 22 -32.33 28.23 -31.54
C GLY A 22 -32.37 28.11 -30.01
N HIS A 23 -33.25 27.24 -29.49
CA HIS A 23 -33.20 26.82 -28.09
C HIS A 23 -32.29 25.60 -27.96
N LYS A 24 -31.49 25.54 -26.87
CA LYS A 24 -30.76 24.30 -26.52
C LYS A 24 -31.79 23.21 -26.25
N ALA A 25 -31.52 22.01 -26.73
CA ALA A 25 -32.39 20.88 -26.48
C ALA A 25 -32.45 20.57 -24.98
N ARG A 26 -33.59 20.69 -24.35
CA ARG A 26 -33.83 20.51 -22.91
C ARG A 26 -33.30 19.16 -22.41
N TYR A 27 -33.47 18.10 -23.19
CA TYR A 27 -32.91 16.77 -22.89
C TYR A 27 -31.38 16.80 -22.73
N ARG A 28 -30.68 17.56 -23.58
CA ARG A 28 -29.21 17.63 -23.52
C ARG A 28 -28.71 18.48 -22.35
N GLU A 29 -29.49 19.48 -21.95
CA GLU A 29 -29.23 20.27 -20.75
C GLU A 29 -29.41 19.42 -19.49
N GLU A 30 -30.46 18.63 -19.40
CA GLU A 30 -30.68 17.70 -18.28
C GLU A 30 -29.59 16.64 -18.21
N ALA A 31 -29.16 16.06 -19.34
CA ALA A 31 -28.08 15.13 -19.43
C ALA A 31 -26.74 15.76 -19.00
N PHE A 32 -26.49 17.03 -19.31
CA PHE A 32 -25.31 17.77 -18.86
C PHE A 32 -25.28 17.90 -17.33
N TYR A 33 -26.35 18.25 -16.67
CA TYR A 33 -26.40 18.37 -15.21
C TYR A 33 -26.20 17.02 -14.50
N GLU A 34 -26.73 15.95 -15.09
CA GLU A 34 -26.42 14.59 -14.54
C GLU A 34 -24.96 14.20 -14.72
N LEU A 35 -24.38 14.54 -15.87
CA LEU A 35 -22.96 14.32 -16.14
C LEU A 35 -22.07 15.17 -15.23
N GLU A 36 -22.48 16.43 -14.96
CA GLU A 36 -21.80 17.31 -14.02
C GLU A 36 -21.77 16.73 -12.61
N LYS A 37 -22.91 16.22 -12.12
CA LYS A 37 -22.97 15.53 -10.82
C LYS A 37 -22.06 14.31 -10.77
N GLN A 38 -21.96 13.55 -11.87
CA GLN A 38 -21.07 12.40 -11.96
C GLN A 38 -19.58 12.80 -12.03
N ALA A 39 -19.27 13.86 -12.79
CA ALA A 39 -17.90 14.37 -12.92
C ALA A 39 -17.41 15.06 -11.65
N HIS A 40 -18.31 15.73 -10.93
CA HIS A 40 -18.02 16.37 -9.64
C HIS A 40 -18.29 15.46 -8.43
N ARG A 41 -18.74 14.22 -8.62
CA ARG A 41 -18.56 13.21 -7.59
C ARG A 41 -17.05 13.13 -7.33
N ARG A 42 -16.58 13.98 -6.42
CA ARG A 42 -15.30 13.77 -5.77
C ARG A 42 -15.35 12.32 -5.33
N ILE A 43 -14.42 11.53 -5.85
CA ILE A 43 -13.94 10.37 -5.13
C ILE A 43 -13.54 10.99 -3.80
N GLU A 44 -14.39 10.86 -2.77
CA GLU A 44 -13.95 11.13 -1.40
C GLU A 44 -12.71 10.26 -1.27
N GLU A 45 -11.56 10.90 -1.28
CA GLU A 45 -10.31 10.25 -0.91
C GLU A 45 -10.53 9.86 0.54
N GLN A 46 -11.05 8.67 0.74
CA GLN A 46 -11.10 8.04 2.04
C GLN A 46 -9.64 7.86 2.44
N GLN A 47 -9.12 8.85 3.14
CA GLN A 47 -7.79 8.77 3.72
C GLN A 47 -7.81 7.66 4.76
N VAL A 48 -7.08 6.61 4.51
CA VAL A 48 -6.84 5.56 5.49
C VAL A 48 -6.02 6.17 6.63
N ARG A 49 -6.66 6.60 7.71
CA ARG A 49 -6.01 7.00 8.95
C ARG A 49 -5.88 5.76 9.83
N LEU A 50 -4.77 5.09 9.71
CA LEU A 50 -4.37 4.01 10.61
C LEU A 50 -3.55 4.60 11.75
N GLU A 51 -4.20 4.88 12.87
CA GLU A 51 -3.51 5.14 14.13
C GLU A 51 -3.19 3.78 14.79
N MET A 52 -2.11 3.17 14.36
CA MET A 52 -1.55 2.01 15.04
C MET A 52 -0.57 2.52 16.09
N LYS A 53 -0.82 2.22 17.37
CA LYS A 53 0.22 2.37 18.38
C LYS A 53 1.24 1.27 18.18
N SER A 54 2.46 1.64 17.80
CA SER A 54 3.56 0.68 17.79
C SER A 54 3.73 0.09 19.18
N THR A 55 3.87 -1.21 19.25
CA THR A 55 4.31 -1.94 20.44
C THR A 55 5.57 -1.28 21.00
N TYR A 56 5.76 -1.32 22.32
CA TYR A 56 6.95 -0.76 22.97
C TYR A 56 8.20 -1.32 22.30
N ILE A 57 8.93 -0.47 21.59
CA ILE A 57 10.21 -0.80 20.99
C ILE A 57 11.27 -0.39 22.00
N GLY A 58 12.09 -1.36 22.44
CA GLY A 58 13.23 -1.12 23.34
C GLY A 58 14.22 -0.09 22.77
N SER A 59 15.18 0.31 23.56
CA SER A 59 16.21 1.30 23.18
C SER A 59 17.10 0.87 22.00
N LYS A 60 17.35 -0.43 21.84
CA LYS A 60 18.06 -1.00 20.68
C LYS A 60 17.04 -1.44 19.63
N ILE A 61 17.03 -0.74 18.51
CA ILE A 61 16.11 -1.03 17.42
C ILE A 61 16.78 -1.98 16.44
N PHE A 62 17.83 -1.51 15.81
CA PHE A 62 18.50 -2.22 14.75
C PHE A 62 19.88 -1.60 14.47
N GLU A 63 20.90 -2.42 14.39
CA GLU A 63 22.27 -1.98 14.16
C GLU A 63 22.95 -2.86 13.12
N ALA A 64 23.64 -2.27 12.17
CA ALA A 64 24.51 -2.95 11.22
C ALA A 64 25.95 -2.77 11.70
N GLU A 65 26.65 -3.85 12.05
CA GLU A 65 28.01 -3.84 12.55
C GLU A 65 28.96 -4.35 11.46
N TYR A 66 29.62 -3.42 10.75
CA TYR A 66 30.66 -3.70 9.75
C TYR A 66 30.27 -4.75 8.71
N VAL A 67 29.05 -4.62 8.21
CA VAL A 67 28.47 -5.58 7.28
C VAL A 67 29.11 -5.45 5.91
N SER A 68 29.62 -6.56 5.38
CA SER A 68 30.12 -6.64 4.00
C SER A 68 29.38 -7.73 3.22
N LYS A 69 29.18 -7.49 1.93
CA LYS A 69 28.58 -8.42 0.99
C LYS A 69 29.08 -8.20 -0.42
N ALA A 70 29.52 -9.29 -1.05
CA ALA A 70 29.91 -9.29 -2.46
C ALA A 70 29.33 -10.50 -3.20
N TYR A 71 29.22 -10.41 -4.51
CA TYR A 71 28.93 -11.51 -5.42
C TYR A 71 29.96 -11.50 -6.54
N GLY A 72 30.94 -12.40 -6.45
CA GLY A 72 32.11 -12.34 -7.32
C GLY A 72 32.83 -11.00 -7.19
N ASP A 73 33.05 -10.31 -8.29
CA ASP A 73 33.70 -9.00 -8.33
C ASP A 73 32.79 -7.83 -7.93
N LEU A 74 31.49 -8.08 -7.80
CA LEU A 74 30.51 -7.04 -7.46
C LEU A 74 30.40 -6.87 -5.95
N VAL A 75 31.06 -5.84 -5.41
CA VAL A 75 30.95 -5.46 -4.00
C VAL A 75 29.68 -4.63 -3.80
N LEU A 76 28.73 -5.15 -3.01
CA LEU A 76 27.48 -4.47 -2.68
C LEU A 76 27.62 -3.58 -1.44
N LEU A 77 28.28 -4.09 -0.42
CA LEU A 77 28.56 -3.40 0.84
C LEU A 77 29.98 -3.71 1.27
N LYS A 78 30.65 -2.72 1.84
CA LYS A 78 31.98 -2.86 2.43
C LYS A 78 31.98 -2.16 3.78
N ASP A 79 32.23 -2.93 4.84
CA ASP A 79 32.35 -2.47 6.22
C ASP A 79 31.23 -1.49 6.64
N PHE A 80 30.00 -1.79 6.19
CA PHE A 80 28.86 -0.92 6.43
C PHE A 80 28.49 -0.94 7.91
N TYR A 81 28.55 0.23 8.54
CA TYR A 81 28.13 0.46 9.91
C TYR A 81 26.99 1.45 9.94
N TYR A 82 25.86 1.10 10.58
CA TYR A 82 24.73 1.99 10.71
C TYR A 82 23.88 1.64 11.93
N ASN A 83 23.47 2.67 12.67
CA ASN A 83 22.56 2.51 13.81
C ASN A 83 21.20 3.13 13.44
N PHE A 84 20.18 2.31 13.31
CA PHE A 84 18.84 2.72 12.94
C PHE A 84 18.12 3.30 14.14
N SER A 85 17.64 4.51 14.00
CA SER A 85 16.92 5.25 15.03
C SER A 85 15.42 4.98 14.97
N ARG A 86 14.76 5.13 16.11
CA ARG A 86 13.29 5.00 16.18
C ARG A 86 12.61 6.06 15.30
N TYR A 87 11.59 5.63 14.53
CA TYR A 87 10.85 6.47 13.58
C TYR A 87 11.67 7.01 12.41
N GLU A 88 12.85 6.52 12.21
CA GLU A 88 13.67 6.90 11.08
C GLU A 88 13.05 6.44 9.76
N LYS A 89 13.20 7.27 8.74
CA LYS A 89 12.81 6.96 7.37
C LYS A 89 14.07 6.96 6.50
N LEU A 90 14.52 5.77 6.13
CA LEU A 90 15.72 5.60 5.30
C LEU A 90 15.33 5.34 3.85
N GLY A 91 15.87 6.14 2.92
CA GLY A 91 15.75 5.93 1.49
C GLY A 91 16.99 5.25 0.91
N ILE A 92 16.82 4.13 0.17
CA ILE A 92 17.89 3.46 -0.54
C ILE A 92 17.75 3.75 -2.03
N VAL A 93 18.70 4.50 -2.59
CA VAL A 93 18.69 4.95 -3.97
C VAL A 93 19.85 4.32 -4.75
N GLY A 94 19.64 4.03 -6.02
CA GLY A 94 20.66 3.48 -6.92
C GLY A 94 20.04 2.83 -8.15
N ASN A 95 20.88 2.55 -9.15
CA ASN A 95 20.48 1.89 -10.39
C ASN A 95 19.98 0.45 -10.15
N ASN A 96 19.34 -0.14 -11.17
CA ASN A 96 18.95 -1.55 -11.09
C ASN A 96 20.20 -2.45 -11.02
N GLY A 97 20.13 -3.51 -10.20
CA GLY A 97 21.26 -4.42 -10.02
C GLY A 97 22.29 -4.00 -8.96
N THR A 98 22.20 -2.79 -8.37
CA THR A 98 23.17 -2.31 -7.35
C THR A 98 23.02 -2.95 -5.96
N GLY A 99 22.15 -3.94 -5.80
CA GLY A 99 22.02 -4.69 -4.54
C GLY A 99 21.03 -4.16 -3.53
N LYS A 100 20.18 -3.17 -3.88
CA LYS A 100 19.14 -2.61 -2.97
C LYS A 100 18.26 -3.69 -2.33
N SER A 101 17.72 -4.59 -3.16
CA SER A 101 16.88 -5.69 -2.68
C SER A 101 17.67 -6.70 -1.86
N THR A 102 18.95 -6.93 -2.18
CA THR A 102 19.84 -7.79 -1.41
C THR A 102 20.09 -7.21 -0.02
N PHE A 103 20.32 -5.89 0.06
CA PHE A 103 20.45 -5.19 1.33
C PHE A 103 19.22 -5.41 2.21
N VAL A 104 18.02 -5.15 1.67
CA VAL A 104 16.77 -5.39 2.42
C VAL A 104 16.62 -6.86 2.82
N LYS A 105 16.96 -7.80 1.95
CA LYS A 105 16.92 -9.23 2.28
C LYS A 105 17.91 -9.62 3.38
N MET A 106 19.07 -8.95 3.46
CA MET A 106 20.01 -9.14 4.57
C MET A 106 19.44 -8.61 5.89
N LEU A 107 18.79 -7.44 5.87
CA LEU A 107 18.08 -6.91 7.04
C LEU A 107 17.03 -7.87 7.59
N LEU A 108 16.32 -8.56 6.70
CA LEU A 108 15.32 -9.57 7.04
C LEU A 108 15.92 -10.93 7.45
N GLY A 109 17.24 -11.08 7.40
CA GLY A 109 17.90 -12.35 7.66
C GLY A 109 17.74 -13.41 6.56
N LEU A 110 17.16 -13.05 5.40
CA LEU A 110 16.96 -13.96 4.26
C LEU A 110 18.24 -14.22 3.46
N VAL A 111 19.19 -13.31 3.54
CA VAL A 111 20.53 -13.43 2.94
C VAL A 111 21.54 -13.16 4.02
N LYS A 112 22.55 -14.04 4.16
CA LYS A 112 23.65 -13.84 5.12
C LYS A 112 24.68 -12.87 4.55
N PRO A 113 25.20 -11.93 5.35
CA PRO A 113 26.37 -11.14 4.98
C PRO A 113 27.61 -12.06 4.93
N ASP A 114 28.65 -11.61 4.22
CA ASP A 114 29.92 -12.33 4.14
C ASP A 114 30.80 -12.05 5.40
N SER A 115 30.68 -10.82 5.93
CA SER A 115 31.26 -10.43 7.23
C SER A 115 30.37 -9.43 7.94
N GLY A 116 30.63 -9.23 9.23
CA GLY A 116 29.79 -8.39 10.08
C GLY A 116 28.46 -9.05 10.46
N ARG A 117 27.59 -8.29 11.07
CA ARG A 117 26.28 -8.78 11.49
C ARG A 117 25.26 -7.67 11.63
N PHE A 118 23.98 -8.05 11.58
CA PHE A 118 22.89 -7.20 11.99
C PHE A 118 22.44 -7.58 13.38
N VAL A 119 22.37 -6.60 14.27
CA VAL A 119 21.85 -6.77 15.63
C VAL A 119 20.44 -6.19 15.64
N VAL A 120 19.44 -7.05 15.85
CA VAL A 120 18.03 -6.69 15.85
C VAL A 120 17.53 -6.77 17.28
N GLY A 121 16.81 -5.74 17.74
CA GLY A 121 16.19 -5.75 19.07
C GLY A 121 15.12 -6.84 19.19
N GLU A 122 15.03 -7.50 20.33
CA GLU A 122 14.11 -8.63 20.56
C GLU A 122 12.64 -8.31 20.30
N THR A 123 12.25 -7.05 20.44
CA THR A 123 10.88 -6.58 20.23
C THR A 123 10.61 -6.10 18.80
N VAL A 124 11.64 -6.08 17.93
CA VAL A 124 11.52 -5.60 16.56
C VAL A 124 10.89 -6.68 15.69
N ARG A 125 9.83 -6.31 14.99
CA ARG A 125 9.18 -7.16 13.99
C ARG A 125 9.26 -6.47 12.64
N PHE A 126 9.63 -7.22 11.61
CA PHE A 126 9.73 -6.72 10.25
C PHE A 126 8.45 -6.98 9.47
N GLY A 127 7.90 -5.93 8.89
CA GLY A 127 6.89 -6.06 7.83
C GLY A 127 7.56 -5.84 6.48
N TYR A 128 7.59 -6.86 5.64
CA TYR A 128 8.19 -6.76 4.31
C TYR A 128 7.11 -6.64 3.23
N TYR A 129 7.18 -5.56 2.46
CA TYR A 129 6.33 -5.33 1.30
C TYR A 129 7.20 -5.33 0.04
N GLY A 130 7.30 -6.48 -0.61
CA GLY A 130 8.15 -6.68 -1.79
C GLY A 130 7.46 -6.30 -3.11
N GLN A 131 8.28 -6.05 -4.13
CA GLN A 131 7.82 -5.76 -5.49
C GLN A 131 7.10 -6.96 -6.13
N ASP A 132 7.56 -8.18 -5.83
CA ASP A 132 7.00 -9.42 -6.37
C ASP A 132 5.58 -9.70 -5.84
N GLY A 133 5.15 -8.91 -4.85
CA GLY A 133 3.85 -9.08 -4.22
C GLY A 133 3.76 -10.34 -3.37
N MET A 134 2.61 -10.52 -2.72
CA MET A 134 2.28 -11.78 -2.05
C MET A 134 1.58 -12.70 -3.05
N GLN A 135 2.04 -13.93 -3.15
CA GLN A 135 1.31 -14.95 -3.88
C GLN A 135 0.13 -15.41 -3.02
N PHE A 136 -1.05 -14.93 -3.37
CA PHE A 136 -2.29 -15.39 -2.76
C PHE A 136 -2.80 -16.64 -3.49
N ASP A 137 -3.45 -17.52 -2.77
CA ASP A 137 -4.33 -18.50 -3.38
C ASP A 137 -5.53 -17.77 -3.99
N GLU A 138 -5.56 -17.70 -5.30
CA GLU A 138 -6.58 -16.96 -6.03
C GLU A 138 -8.00 -17.51 -5.85
N GLN A 139 -8.15 -18.78 -5.47
CA GLN A 139 -9.42 -19.42 -5.18
C GLN A 139 -9.92 -19.15 -3.76
N MET A 140 -9.16 -18.41 -2.97
CA MET A 140 -9.55 -18.01 -1.63
C MET A 140 -10.34 -16.70 -1.64
N LYS A 141 -11.24 -16.52 -0.68
CA LYS A 141 -11.90 -15.24 -0.46
C LYS A 141 -10.95 -14.24 0.19
N VAL A 142 -11.16 -12.96 -0.10
CA VAL A 142 -10.37 -11.85 0.47
C VAL A 142 -10.32 -11.92 1.99
N ILE A 143 -11.49 -12.12 2.63
CA ILE A 143 -11.56 -12.20 4.10
C ILE A 143 -10.80 -13.39 4.66
N ASP A 144 -10.82 -14.53 3.98
CA ASP A 144 -10.16 -15.75 4.46
C ASP A 144 -8.64 -15.64 4.35
N ALA A 145 -8.13 -14.97 3.29
CA ALA A 145 -6.70 -14.70 3.16
C ALA A 145 -6.17 -13.84 4.31
N VAL A 146 -6.95 -12.85 4.72
CA VAL A 146 -6.60 -11.96 5.83
C VAL A 146 -6.69 -12.68 7.18
N ARG A 147 -7.74 -13.48 7.40
CA ARG A 147 -7.90 -14.28 8.61
C ARG A 147 -6.80 -15.32 8.83
N LYS A 148 -6.21 -15.85 7.74
CA LYS A 148 -5.02 -16.72 7.85
C LYS A 148 -3.84 -16.01 8.51
N THR A 149 -3.73 -14.69 8.35
CA THR A 149 -2.65 -13.89 8.95
C THR A 149 -2.96 -13.58 10.41
N ALA A 150 -4.14 -13.02 10.68
CA ALA A 150 -4.63 -12.75 12.01
C ALA A 150 -6.15 -12.57 11.99
N GLU A 151 -6.82 -12.98 13.06
CA GLU A 151 -8.27 -12.77 13.21
C GLU A 151 -8.59 -11.38 13.74
N TYR A 152 -7.69 -10.83 14.55
CA TYR A 152 -7.79 -9.50 15.14
C TYR A 152 -6.44 -8.78 15.09
N VAL A 153 -6.49 -7.47 14.93
CA VAL A 153 -5.33 -6.57 15.04
C VAL A 153 -5.46 -5.78 16.34
N ASP A 154 -4.43 -5.82 17.16
CA ASP A 154 -4.38 -5.02 18.39
C ASP A 154 -3.90 -3.60 18.08
N LEU A 155 -4.74 -2.62 18.36
CA LEU A 155 -4.42 -1.19 18.18
C LEU A 155 -3.80 -0.57 19.44
N GLY A 156 -3.59 -1.36 20.47
CA GLY A 156 -3.17 -0.89 21.80
C GLY A 156 -4.32 -0.27 22.62
N GLY A 157 -4.10 -0.18 23.94
CA GLY A 157 -5.12 0.34 24.87
C GLY A 157 -6.38 -0.55 24.97
N GLY A 158 -6.26 -1.85 24.72
CA GLY A 158 -7.38 -2.79 24.77
C GLY A 158 -8.30 -2.77 23.54
N ARG A 159 -8.00 -1.95 22.53
CA ARG A 159 -8.79 -1.86 21.31
C ARG A 159 -8.30 -2.88 20.29
N LYS A 160 -9.21 -3.74 19.84
CA LYS A 160 -8.94 -4.73 18.78
C LYS A 160 -9.86 -4.48 17.59
N LEU A 161 -9.34 -4.59 16.40
CA LEU A 161 -10.12 -4.61 15.16
C LEU A 161 -10.19 -6.03 14.63
N SER A 162 -11.38 -6.46 14.25
CA SER A 162 -11.54 -7.72 13.51
C SER A 162 -10.94 -7.60 12.10
N ALA A 163 -10.60 -8.73 11.50
CA ALA A 163 -10.14 -8.78 10.10
C ALA A 163 -11.09 -8.06 9.13
N MET A 164 -12.41 -8.17 9.35
CA MET A 164 -13.42 -7.49 8.54
C MET A 164 -13.35 -5.96 8.67
N GLN A 165 -13.25 -5.46 9.89
CA GLN A 165 -13.14 -4.02 10.16
C GLN A 165 -11.82 -3.49 9.62
N PHE A 166 -10.73 -4.23 9.77
CA PHE A 166 -9.43 -3.85 9.24
C PHE A 166 -9.44 -3.75 7.71
N LEU A 167 -10.03 -4.72 7.01
CA LEU A 167 -10.23 -4.67 5.56
C LEU A 167 -11.06 -3.46 5.11
N GLN A 168 -12.05 -3.04 5.88
CA GLN A 168 -12.83 -1.83 5.56
C GLN A 168 -11.95 -0.58 5.56
N HIS A 169 -10.99 -0.47 6.49
CA HIS A 169 -10.00 0.62 6.48
C HIS A 169 -9.14 0.61 5.21
N PHE A 170 -8.95 -0.56 4.59
CA PHE A 170 -8.26 -0.71 3.30
C PHE A 170 -9.21 -0.64 2.10
N MET A 171 -10.39 -0.06 2.27
CA MET A 171 -11.39 0.18 1.22
C MET A 171 -11.92 -1.11 0.57
N PHE A 172 -11.99 -2.20 1.32
CA PHE A 172 -12.71 -3.40 0.92
C PHE A 172 -14.10 -3.39 1.53
N SER A 173 -15.12 -3.15 0.71
CA SER A 173 -16.51 -3.23 1.16
C SER A 173 -16.87 -4.64 1.64
N PRO A 174 -17.90 -4.82 2.49
CA PRO A 174 -18.33 -6.14 2.96
C PRO A 174 -18.58 -7.13 1.81
N GLN A 175 -19.09 -6.65 0.69
CA GLN A 175 -19.31 -7.48 -0.51
C GLN A 175 -17.99 -7.90 -1.16
N GLN A 176 -17.02 -6.96 -1.31
CA GLN A 176 -15.70 -7.25 -1.86
C GLN A 176 -14.91 -8.24 -0.99
N GLN A 177 -15.09 -8.19 0.33
CA GLN A 177 -14.46 -9.13 1.26
C GLN A 177 -14.88 -10.59 1.02
N GLN A 178 -16.09 -10.81 0.52
CA GLN A 178 -16.61 -12.14 0.17
C GLN A 178 -16.24 -12.59 -1.24
N ASN A 179 -15.65 -11.71 -2.05
CA ASN A 179 -15.20 -12.06 -3.39
C ASN A 179 -13.93 -12.92 -3.34
N TYR A 180 -13.74 -13.72 -4.37
CA TYR A 180 -12.49 -14.44 -4.58
C TYR A 180 -11.37 -13.52 -5.04
N ILE A 181 -10.14 -13.84 -4.66
CA ILE A 181 -8.95 -13.00 -4.94
C ILE A 181 -8.69 -12.89 -6.45
N TYR A 182 -9.00 -13.92 -7.26
CA TYR A 182 -8.85 -13.82 -8.72
C TYR A 182 -9.71 -12.73 -9.36
N LYS A 183 -10.81 -12.29 -8.71
CA LYS A 183 -11.67 -11.20 -9.18
C LYS A 183 -11.13 -9.81 -8.88
N LEU A 184 -10.09 -9.71 -8.06
CA LEU A 184 -9.49 -8.44 -7.69
C LEU A 184 -8.61 -7.89 -8.82
N SER A 185 -8.67 -6.59 -9.02
CA SER A 185 -7.73 -5.86 -9.85
C SER A 185 -6.31 -5.92 -9.25
N GLY A 186 -5.28 -5.65 -10.06
CA GLY A 186 -3.90 -5.61 -9.58
C GLY A 186 -3.68 -4.60 -8.43
N GLY A 187 -4.38 -3.47 -8.46
CA GLY A 187 -4.34 -2.48 -7.38
C GLY A 187 -4.99 -2.97 -6.08
N GLU A 188 -6.10 -3.71 -6.19
CA GLU A 188 -6.75 -4.32 -5.03
C GLU A 188 -5.91 -5.45 -4.44
N LYS A 189 -5.27 -6.28 -5.26
CA LYS A 189 -4.33 -7.31 -4.80
C LYS A 189 -3.15 -6.68 -4.04
N ARG A 190 -2.62 -5.55 -4.51
CA ARG A 190 -1.55 -4.81 -3.81
C ARG A 190 -2.03 -4.24 -2.47
N ARG A 191 -3.24 -3.68 -2.40
CA ARG A 191 -3.83 -3.21 -1.14
C ARG A 191 -4.07 -4.36 -0.17
N LEU A 192 -4.55 -5.50 -0.65
CA LEU A 192 -4.71 -6.70 0.15
C LEU A 192 -3.37 -7.17 0.73
N TYR A 193 -2.31 -7.18 -0.08
CA TYR A 193 -0.97 -7.51 0.38
C TYR A 193 -0.51 -6.55 1.49
N LEU A 194 -0.65 -5.24 1.29
CA LEU A 194 -0.31 -4.26 2.32
C LEU A 194 -1.11 -4.50 3.61
N CYS A 195 -2.40 -4.78 3.47
CA CYS A 195 -3.27 -5.12 4.59
C CYS A 195 -2.73 -6.32 5.38
N THR A 196 -2.37 -7.42 4.71
CA THR A 196 -1.82 -8.62 5.36
C THR A 196 -0.48 -8.35 6.06
N VAL A 197 0.40 -7.55 5.46
CA VAL A 197 1.67 -7.15 6.09
C VAL A 197 1.42 -6.38 7.37
N LEU A 198 0.53 -5.38 7.34
CA LEU A 198 0.24 -4.54 8.51
C LEU A 198 -0.52 -5.28 9.61
N MET A 199 -1.30 -6.31 9.27
CA MET A 199 -1.94 -7.16 10.28
C MET A 199 -0.97 -7.96 11.14
N GLN A 200 0.24 -8.19 10.67
CA GLN A 200 1.30 -8.83 11.46
C GLN A 200 1.84 -7.91 12.57
N SER A 201 1.37 -6.66 12.63
CA SER A 201 1.80 -5.63 13.59
C SER A 201 3.33 -5.47 13.62
N PRO A 202 3.95 -5.18 12.45
CA PRO A 202 5.38 -4.97 12.35
C PRO A 202 5.85 -3.71 13.10
#